data_d2621e1a8418a1d372ecc1be270d75e1
#
_entry.id   d2621e1a8418a1d372ecc1be270d75e1
#
_cell.length_a   1.000
_cell.length_b   1.000
_cell.length_c   1.000
_cell.angle_alpha   90.00
_cell.angle_beta   90.00
_cell.angle_gamma   90.00
#
_symmetry.space_group_name_H-M   'P 1'
#
loop_
_entity.id
_entity.type
_entity.pdbx_description
1 polymer ?
#
loop_
_entity_poly.entity_id
_entity_poly.type
_entity_poly.pdbx_seq_one_letter_code
_entity_poly.pdbx_strand_id
1 'polypeptide(L)'
;ENSNMVTMTVTSSSAGDAYEILNAALTVYPETARFVLGTIQFHLIDDPQAPTAPYNRPVPRQIVLRGGLAGAVLGIVILGILALFRKTAKTPDEMRRFTSLKCLAAVPAVKFKARRNQSGNRISVLNKRLSYGYVESIRALQIRLEHAMQKDGGKVILVTSTAAGEGKSTIAVNLAEMLATKGKKVLLIDGDLRKQQDGKMLGCTDSVGLGDIFRKD
;
A
#
# COMPACT_ATOMS: atom_id res chain seq x y z
N GLU A 1 50.21 -6.88 -39.38
CA GLU A 1 49.94 -7.67 -40.58
C GLU A 1 49.29 -6.76 -41.58
N ASN A 2 50.03 -6.45 -42.65
CA ASN A 2 49.49 -5.65 -43.73
C ASN A 2 48.57 -6.57 -44.56
N SER A 3 47.29 -6.50 -44.26
CA SER A 3 46.26 -7.14 -45.05
C SER A 3 45.93 -6.26 -46.27
N ASN A 4 46.07 -6.76 -47.45
CA ASN A 4 45.66 -6.07 -48.68
C ASN A 4 44.13 -6.16 -48.90
N MET A 5 43.36 -6.28 -47.84
CA MET A 5 41.89 -6.36 -47.87
C MET A 5 41.26 -4.99 -47.58
N VAL A 6 40.32 -4.61 -48.41
CA VAL A 6 39.48 -3.43 -48.21
C VAL A 6 38.08 -3.90 -47.85
N THR A 7 37.59 -3.49 -46.71
CA THR A 7 36.21 -3.79 -46.27
C THR A 7 35.35 -2.56 -46.46
N MET A 8 34.28 -2.69 -47.25
CA MET A 8 33.27 -1.66 -47.41
C MET A 8 32.01 -2.01 -46.59
N THR A 9 31.54 -1.10 -45.77
CA THR A 9 30.31 -1.28 -45.00
C THR A 9 29.37 -0.11 -45.27
N VAL A 10 28.16 -0.41 -45.68
CA VAL A 10 27.10 0.56 -45.92
C VAL A 10 25.97 0.35 -44.91
N THR A 11 25.54 1.41 -44.27
CA THR A 11 24.38 1.39 -43.35
C THR A 11 23.29 2.34 -43.86
N SER A 12 22.06 1.86 -43.98
CA SER A 12 20.90 2.63 -44.40
C SER A 12 19.68 2.24 -43.55
N SER A 13 18.64 3.06 -43.61
CA SER A 13 17.35 2.78 -42.97
C SER A 13 16.56 1.67 -43.66
N SER A 14 16.88 1.40 -44.95
CA SER A 14 16.28 0.34 -45.76
C SER A 14 17.33 -0.68 -46.18
N ALA A 15 16.97 -1.96 -46.15
CA ALA A 15 17.85 -3.05 -46.63
C ALA A 15 18.11 -2.97 -48.14
N GLY A 16 17.11 -2.54 -48.91
CA GLY A 16 17.23 -2.35 -50.36
C GLY A 16 18.22 -1.24 -50.71
N ASP A 17 18.06 -0.06 -50.06
CA ASP A 17 18.95 1.08 -50.32
C ASP A 17 20.39 0.79 -49.90
N ALA A 18 20.59 0.07 -48.77
CA ALA A 18 21.94 -0.34 -48.37
C ALA A 18 22.62 -1.23 -49.41
N TYR A 19 21.86 -2.15 -49.99
CA TYR A 19 22.35 -3.06 -51.03
C TYR A 19 22.65 -2.29 -52.35
N GLU A 20 21.75 -1.40 -52.81
CA GLU A 20 21.95 -0.60 -54.01
C GLU A 20 23.16 0.32 -53.89
N ILE A 21 23.32 1.00 -52.76
CA ILE A 21 24.47 1.88 -52.49
C ILE A 21 25.78 1.06 -52.49
N LEU A 22 25.80 -0.10 -51.85
CA LEU A 22 26.97 -0.96 -51.81
C LEU A 22 27.33 -1.45 -53.20
N ASN A 23 26.35 -1.86 -54.02
CA ASN A 23 26.54 -2.35 -55.38
C ASN A 23 27.06 -1.23 -56.30
N ALA A 24 26.48 -0.02 -56.17
CA ALA A 24 26.96 1.14 -56.89
C ALA A 24 28.40 1.50 -56.50
N ALA A 25 28.74 1.44 -55.23
CA ALA A 25 30.09 1.68 -54.74
C ALA A 25 31.10 0.62 -55.29
N LEU A 26 30.71 -0.64 -55.32
CA LEU A 26 31.56 -1.74 -55.84
C LEU A 26 31.79 -1.63 -57.34
N THR A 27 30.87 -1.06 -58.11
CA THR A 27 31.08 -0.84 -59.58
C THR A 27 32.00 0.34 -59.87
N VAL A 28 31.91 1.41 -59.09
CA VAL A 28 32.69 2.65 -59.31
C VAL A 28 34.08 2.55 -58.65
N TYR A 29 34.22 1.91 -57.53
CA TYR A 29 35.47 1.84 -56.78
C TYR A 29 36.67 1.30 -57.56
N PRO A 30 36.56 0.19 -58.32
CA PRO A 30 37.69 -0.35 -59.06
C PRO A 30 38.23 0.62 -60.09
N GLU A 31 37.39 1.36 -60.79
CA GLU A 31 37.81 2.40 -61.75
C GLU A 31 38.55 3.54 -61.11
N THR A 32 38.02 4.06 -60.02
CA THR A 32 38.65 5.16 -59.30
C THR A 32 39.95 4.71 -58.62
N ALA A 33 40.01 3.53 -58.12
CA ALA A 33 41.20 2.95 -57.48
C ALA A 33 42.32 2.70 -58.47
N ARG A 34 42.02 2.26 -59.73
CA ARG A 34 43.01 2.09 -60.83
C ARG A 34 43.66 3.42 -61.21
N PHE A 35 42.90 4.50 -61.18
CA PHE A 35 43.43 5.84 -61.45
C PHE A 35 44.47 6.29 -60.43
N VAL A 36 44.29 5.95 -59.16
CA VAL A 36 45.17 6.38 -58.05
C VAL A 36 46.30 5.39 -57.78
N LEU A 37 46.03 4.11 -57.85
CA LEU A 37 46.96 3.01 -57.39
C LEU A 37 47.61 2.28 -58.53
N GLY A 38 47.27 2.55 -59.81
CA GLY A 38 47.81 1.89 -60.97
C GLY A 38 47.10 0.56 -61.26
N THR A 39 47.83 -0.39 -61.92
CA THR A 39 47.26 -1.67 -62.40
C THR A 39 47.07 -2.67 -61.26
N ILE A 40 46.00 -2.52 -60.49
CA ILE A 40 45.63 -3.44 -59.40
C ILE A 40 44.39 -4.27 -59.86
N GLN A 41 44.42 -5.57 -59.62
CA GLN A 41 43.25 -6.42 -59.78
C GLN A 41 42.53 -6.60 -58.50
N PHE A 42 41.25 -6.23 -58.44
CA PHE A 42 40.38 -6.44 -57.31
C PHE A 42 39.62 -7.76 -57.48
N HIS A 43 39.70 -8.62 -56.49
CA HIS A 43 38.86 -9.81 -56.37
C HIS A 43 37.81 -9.58 -55.25
N LEU A 44 36.55 -9.73 -55.62
CA LEU A 44 35.47 -9.72 -54.63
C LEU A 44 35.52 -11.04 -53.89
N ILE A 45 35.72 -10.97 -52.56
CA ILE A 45 35.83 -12.15 -51.70
C ILE A 45 34.44 -12.57 -51.24
N ASP A 46 33.53 -11.60 -51.03
CA ASP A 46 32.20 -11.85 -50.56
C ASP A 46 31.19 -11.12 -51.46
N ASP A 47 30.16 -11.84 -51.90
CA ASP A 47 29.14 -11.29 -52.78
C ASP A 47 28.13 -10.50 -51.95
N PRO A 48 27.86 -9.22 -52.27
CA PRO A 48 26.93 -8.43 -51.51
C PRO A 48 25.52 -9.00 -51.61
N GLN A 49 24.93 -9.34 -50.45
CA GLN A 49 23.54 -9.78 -50.33
C GLN A 49 22.72 -8.74 -49.56
N ALA A 50 21.45 -8.59 -49.98
CA ALA A 50 20.55 -7.74 -49.23
C ALA A 50 20.35 -8.28 -47.79
N PRO A 51 20.60 -7.49 -46.74
CA PRO A 51 20.49 -7.95 -45.38
C PRO A 51 19.04 -8.36 -45.03
N THR A 52 18.88 -9.54 -44.51
CA THR A 52 17.57 -10.08 -44.10
C THR A 52 17.16 -9.66 -42.69
N ALA A 53 18.09 -9.04 -41.95
CA ALA A 53 17.85 -8.64 -40.56
C ALA A 53 18.55 -7.31 -40.23
N PRO A 54 17.97 -6.48 -39.39
CA PRO A 54 18.57 -5.20 -39.00
C PRO A 54 19.88 -5.42 -38.22
N TYR A 55 20.91 -4.61 -38.54
CA TYR A 55 22.19 -4.61 -37.85
C TYR A 55 22.01 -4.32 -36.33
N ASN A 56 21.13 -3.39 -36.01
CA ASN A 56 20.85 -3.02 -34.64
C ASN A 56 19.55 -3.70 -34.14
N ARG A 57 19.61 -4.98 -33.81
CA ARG A 57 18.47 -5.70 -33.25
C ARG A 57 18.23 -5.24 -31.81
N PRO A 58 17.03 -4.72 -31.48
CA PRO A 58 16.72 -4.40 -30.10
C PRO A 58 16.74 -5.69 -29.26
N VAL A 59 17.45 -5.68 -28.14
CA VAL A 59 17.46 -6.80 -27.21
C VAL A 59 16.29 -6.63 -26.24
N PRO A 60 15.13 -7.30 -26.46
CA PRO A 60 13.90 -7.04 -25.71
C PRO A 60 14.10 -7.28 -24.22
N ARG A 61 14.93 -8.25 -23.85
CA ARG A 61 15.25 -8.54 -22.43
C ARG A 61 15.89 -7.36 -21.71
N GLN A 62 16.79 -6.64 -22.35
CA GLN A 62 17.45 -5.47 -21.72
C GLN A 62 16.49 -4.28 -21.59
N ILE A 63 15.61 -4.07 -22.57
CA ILE A 63 14.60 -3.02 -22.55
C ILE A 63 13.59 -3.28 -21.41
N VAL A 64 13.09 -4.51 -21.31
CA VAL A 64 12.16 -4.91 -20.23
C VAL A 64 12.82 -4.79 -18.85
N LEU A 65 14.08 -5.22 -18.72
CA LEU A 65 14.79 -5.13 -17.43
C LEU A 65 15.00 -3.68 -17.01
N ARG A 66 15.44 -2.81 -17.91
CA ARG A 66 15.66 -1.37 -17.63
C ARG A 66 14.34 -0.66 -17.35
N GLY A 67 13.29 -0.94 -18.13
CA GLY A 67 11.94 -0.39 -17.90
C GLY A 67 11.33 -0.85 -16.58
N GLY A 68 11.50 -2.13 -16.25
CA GLY A 68 11.04 -2.69 -14.98
C GLY A 68 11.75 -2.06 -13.77
N LEU A 69 13.07 -1.88 -13.85
CA LEU A 69 13.84 -1.24 -12.78
C LEU A 69 13.47 0.23 -12.59
N ALA A 70 13.33 0.97 -13.69
CA ALA A 70 12.88 2.36 -13.64
C ALA A 70 11.46 2.48 -13.05
N GLY A 71 10.54 1.60 -13.45
CA GLY A 71 9.18 1.54 -12.91
C GLY A 71 9.14 1.20 -11.41
N ALA A 72 9.98 0.27 -10.96
CA ALA A 72 10.09 -0.08 -9.54
C ALA A 72 10.59 1.11 -8.70
N VAL A 73 11.61 1.82 -9.16
CA VAL A 73 12.13 3.01 -8.47
C VAL A 73 11.06 4.09 -8.38
N LEU A 74 10.36 4.37 -9.49
CA LEU A 74 9.27 5.36 -9.51
C LEU A 74 8.15 4.96 -8.54
N GLY A 75 7.77 3.68 -8.51
CA GLY A 75 6.77 3.15 -7.59
C GLY A 75 7.14 3.33 -6.13
N ILE A 76 8.40 3.04 -5.76
CA ILE A 76 8.90 3.24 -4.40
C ILE A 76 8.85 4.72 -4.00
N VAL A 77 9.24 5.63 -4.91
CA VAL A 77 9.19 7.07 -4.65
C VAL A 77 7.76 7.54 -4.42
N ILE A 78 6.81 7.13 -5.27
CA ILE A 78 5.40 7.49 -5.13
C ILE A 78 4.83 6.96 -3.82
N LEU A 79 5.07 5.69 -3.49
CA LEU A 79 4.62 5.09 -2.24
C LEU A 79 5.25 5.77 -1.01
N GLY A 80 6.52 6.15 -1.09
CA GLY A 80 7.21 6.92 -0.06
C GLY A 80 6.57 8.28 0.18
N ILE A 81 6.28 9.01 -0.88
CA ILE A 81 5.58 10.31 -0.81
C ILE A 81 4.19 10.14 -0.19
N LEU A 82 3.40 9.15 -0.65
CA LEU A 82 2.07 8.88 -0.10
C LEU A 82 2.12 8.47 1.38
N ALA A 83 3.17 7.73 1.79
CA ALA A 83 3.38 7.35 3.18
C ALA A 83 3.69 8.56 4.08
N LEU A 84 4.46 9.55 3.58
CA LEU A 84 4.78 10.78 4.29
C LEU A 84 3.55 11.67 4.51
N PHE A 85 2.62 11.71 3.54
CA PHE A 85 1.38 12.47 3.67
C PHE A 85 0.33 11.82 4.56
N ARG A 86 0.45 10.53 4.87
CA ARG A 86 -0.44 9.86 5.82
C ARG A 86 -0.03 10.18 7.25
N LYS A 87 -0.55 11.28 7.78
CA LYS A 87 -0.44 11.63 9.21
C LYS A 87 -1.30 10.68 10.05
N THR A 88 -0.81 9.48 10.32
CA THR A 88 -1.48 8.51 11.19
C THR A 88 -0.66 8.38 12.45
N ALA A 89 -1.22 8.80 13.58
CA ALA A 89 -0.60 8.56 14.88
C ALA A 89 -0.65 7.06 15.19
N LYS A 90 0.49 6.38 15.16
CA LYS A 90 0.61 4.93 15.43
C LYS A 90 1.03 4.64 16.86
N THR A 91 1.59 5.62 17.54
CA THR A 91 2.11 5.45 18.90
C THR A 91 1.53 6.51 19.84
N PRO A 92 1.42 6.20 21.15
CA PRO A 92 0.98 7.19 22.16
C PRO A 92 1.85 8.44 22.20
N ASP A 93 3.12 8.31 21.90
CA ASP A 93 4.08 9.43 21.91
C ASP A 93 3.89 10.36 20.71
N GLU A 94 3.56 9.81 19.53
CA GLU A 94 3.15 10.61 18.37
C GLU A 94 1.86 11.37 18.65
N MET A 95 0.88 10.74 19.30
CA MET A 95 -0.37 11.38 19.69
C MET A 95 -0.11 12.60 20.59
N ARG A 96 0.78 12.50 21.58
CA ARG A 96 1.19 13.59 22.46
C ARG A 96 1.89 14.74 21.74
N ARG A 97 2.61 14.45 20.63
CA ARG A 97 3.30 15.47 19.83
C ARG A 97 2.35 16.24 18.93
N PHE A 98 1.30 15.59 18.44
CA PHE A 98 0.36 16.19 17.49
C PHE A 98 -0.87 16.79 18.13
N THR A 99 -1.20 16.40 19.37
CA THR A 99 -2.38 16.89 20.08
C THR A 99 -2.03 17.28 21.50
N SER A 100 -2.71 18.29 22.02
CA SER A 100 -2.66 18.64 23.46
C SER A 100 -3.48 17.68 24.34
N LEU A 101 -4.08 16.65 23.74
CA LEU A 101 -4.96 15.72 24.44
C LEU A 101 -4.16 14.69 25.25
N LYS A 102 -4.66 14.39 26.44
CA LYS A 102 -4.07 13.38 27.31
C LYS A 102 -4.42 11.98 26.79
N CYS A 103 -3.43 11.19 26.40
CA CYS A 103 -3.65 9.79 26.08
C CYS A 103 -3.94 8.99 27.36
N LEU A 104 -5.16 8.48 27.49
CA LEU A 104 -5.59 7.70 28.65
C LEU A 104 -5.11 6.24 28.56
N ALA A 105 -5.20 5.60 27.39
CA ALA A 105 -4.71 4.25 27.18
C ALA A 105 -4.45 3.98 25.69
N ALA A 106 -3.55 3.06 25.40
CA ALA A 106 -3.38 2.48 24.08
C ALA A 106 -3.97 1.08 24.09
N VAL A 107 -5.03 0.85 23.31
CA VAL A 107 -5.72 -0.43 23.25
C VAL A 107 -5.24 -1.18 22.01
N PRO A 108 -4.62 -2.37 22.16
CA PRO A 108 -4.12 -3.13 21.03
C PRO A 108 -5.28 -3.67 20.17
N ALA A 109 -5.07 -3.75 18.86
CA ALA A 109 -6.02 -4.38 17.95
C ALA A 109 -6.16 -5.88 18.26
N VAL A 110 -7.38 -6.35 18.42
CA VAL A 110 -7.67 -7.78 18.63
C VAL A 110 -7.91 -8.44 17.27
N LYS A 111 -7.03 -9.37 16.89
CA LYS A 111 -7.20 -10.21 15.71
C LYS A 111 -7.81 -11.54 16.14
N PHE A 112 -9.08 -11.77 15.86
CA PHE A 112 -9.63 -13.13 15.97
C PHE A 112 -9.19 -13.95 14.75
N LYS A 113 -8.61 -15.13 14.98
CA LYS A 113 -8.54 -16.14 13.94
C LYS A 113 -9.98 -16.60 13.67
N ALA A 114 -10.57 -16.07 12.60
CA ALA A 114 -11.93 -16.42 12.20
C ALA A 114 -12.03 -17.93 11.94
N ARG A 115 -12.54 -18.68 12.88
CA ARG A 115 -13.08 -20.02 12.65
C ARG A 115 -14.50 -19.82 12.10
N ARG A 116 -14.73 -20.25 10.89
CA ARG A 116 -15.84 -19.96 9.96
C ARG A 116 -17.27 -20.28 10.46
N ASN A 117 -17.48 -20.78 11.66
CA ASN A 117 -18.80 -21.29 12.11
C ASN A 117 -19.12 -21.00 13.58
N GLN A 118 -18.73 -19.87 14.15
CA GLN A 118 -19.22 -19.54 15.50
C GLN A 118 -19.70 -18.11 15.57
N SER A 119 -21.02 -17.94 15.69
CA SER A 119 -21.76 -16.70 16.04
C SER A 119 -21.38 -16.09 17.39
N GLY A 120 -20.14 -16.28 17.88
CA GLY A 120 -19.78 -15.96 19.24
C GLY A 120 -18.43 -15.26 19.43
N ASN A 121 -17.84 -14.67 18.40
CA ASN A 121 -16.59 -13.90 18.55
C ASN A 121 -16.86 -12.48 19.05
N ARG A 122 -17.48 -12.36 20.22
CA ARG A 122 -17.66 -11.05 20.89
C ARG A 122 -16.32 -10.59 21.43
N ILE A 123 -15.95 -9.35 21.13
CA ILE A 123 -14.86 -8.65 21.80
C ILE A 123 -15.44 -8.12 23.11
N SER A 124 -15.47 -8.95 24.14
CA SER A 124 -15.95 -8.62 25.49
C SER A 124 -14.87 -8.97 26.48
N VAL A 125 -14.60 -8.06 27.42
CA VAL A 125 -13.65 -8.27 28.53
C VAL A 125 -14.01 -9.48 29.39
N LEU A 126 -15.26 -9.95 29.33
CA LEU A 126 -15.73 -11.16 30.01
C LEU A 126 -15.30 -12.44 29.29
N ASN A 127 -14.85 -12.34 28.04
CA ASN A 127 -14.42 -13.47 27.25
C ASN A 127 -12.99 -13.89 27.62
N LYS A 128 -12.83 -15.03 28.24
CA LYS A 128 -11.53 -15.62 28.67
C LYS A 128 -10.56 -15.90 27.50
N ARG A 129 -11.02 -15.81 26.24
CA ARG A 129 -10.18 -16.04 25.05
C ARG A 129 -9.50 -14.76 24.54
N LEU A 130 -9.82 -13.60 25.11
CA LEU A 130 -9.12 -12.36 24.78
C LEU A 130 -7.69 -12.36 25.31
N SER A 131 -6.81 -11.67 24.58
CA SER A 131 -5.43 -11.51 25.05
C SER A 131 -5.40 -10.74 26.36
N TYR A 132 -4.54 -11.15 27.27
CA TYR A 132 -4.31 -10.47 28.54
C TYR A 132 -4.01 -8.97 28.34
N GLY A 133 -3.18 -8.65 27.33
CA GLY A 133 -2.82 -7.27 27.02
C GLY A 133 -4.02 -6.38 26.65
N TYR A 134 -5.04 -6.93 25.97
CA TYR A 134 -6.26 -6.20 25.66
C TYR A 134 -7.07 -5.91 26.93
N VAL A 135 -7.30 -6.92 27.76
CA VAL A 135 -8.07 -6.77 29.01
C VAL A 135 -7.39 -5.78 29.96
N GLU A 136 -6.07 -5.86 30.09
CA GLU A 136 -5.29 -4.90 30.89
C GLU A 136 -5.34 -3.47 30.34
N SER A 137 -5.37 -3.31 29.01
CA SER A 137 -5.49 -1.97 28.42
C SER A 137 -6.86 -1.33 28.71
N ILE A 138 -7.95 -2.10 28.68
CA ILE A 138 -9.29 -1.64 29.08
C ILE A 138 -9.34 -1.34 30.59
N ARG A 139 -8.70 -2.17 31.43
CA ARG A 139 -8.59 -1.94 32.87
C ARG A 139 -7.83 -0.65 33.17
N ALA A 140 -6.71 -0.41 32.50
CA ALA A 140 -5.95 0.82 32.65
C ALA A 140 -6.76 2.05 32.21
N LEU A 141 -7.51 1.93 31.11
CA LEU A 141 -8.44 2.99 30.66
C LEU A 141 -9.49 3.29 31.74
N GLN A 142 -10.14 2.24 32.28
CA GLN A 142 -11.14 2.36 33.33
C GLN A 142 -10.61 3.09 34.57
N ILE A 143 -9.45 2.67 35.10
CA ILE A 143 -8.86 3.27 36.31
C ILE A 143 -8.57 4.76 36.09
N ARG A 144 -7.96 5.11 34.95
CA ARG A 144 -7.63 6.52 34.64
C ARG A 144 -8.87 7.37 34.44
N LEU A 145 -9.91 6.79 33.85
CA LEU A 145 -11.19 7.45 33.65
C LEU A 145 -11.91 7.69 34.98
N GLU A 146 -11.99 6.66 35.85
CA GLU A 146 -12.56 6.82 37.19
C GLU A 146 -11.85 7.91 38.01
N HIS A 147 -10.50 7.95 37.91
CA HIS A 147 -9.74 9.00 38.59
C HIS A 147 -10.05 10.40 38.01
N ALA A 148 -10.19 10.55 36.72
CA ALA A 148 -10.58 11.82 36.10
C ALA A 148 -12.00 12.23 36.52
N MET A 149 -12.94 11.29 36.49
CA MET A 149 -14.33 11.55 36.90
C MET A 149 -14.46 11.95 38.38
N GLN A 150 -13.69 11.31 39.26
CA GLN A 150 -13.67 11.67 40.69
C GLN A 150 -13.16 13.09 40.90
N LYS A 151 -12.13 13.49 40.13
CA LYS A 151 -11.57 14.85 40.22
C LYS A 151 -12.56 15.91 39.73
N ASP A 152 -13.26 15.61 38.62
CA ASP A 152 -14.12 16.60 37.93
C ASP A 152 -15.60 16.48 38.33
N GLY A 153 -15.96 15.53 39.20
CA GLY A 153 -17.35 15.26 39.63
C GLY A 153 -18.24 14.71 38.50
N GLY A 154 -17.66 14.33 37.37
CA GLY A 154 -18.38 13.86 36.18
C GLY A 154 -19.01 12.48 36.39
N LYS A 155 -20.20 12.27 35.82
CA LYS A 155 -20.91 10.97 35.82
C LYS A 155 -21.23 10.48 34.43
N VAL A 156 -21.00 11.30 33.40
CA VAL A 156 -21.32 11.01 32.01
C VAL A 156 -20.02 10.93 31.17
N ILE A 157 -19.91 9.89 30.38
CA ILE A 157 -18.76 9.64 29.49
C ILE A 157 -19.27 9.61 28.05
N LEU A 158 -18.75 10.46 27.19
CA LEU A 158 -19.00 10.40 25.76
C LEU A 158 -17.84 9.69 25.06
N VAL A 159 -18.16 8.61 24.33
CA VAL A 159 -17.19 7.89 23.49
C VAL A 159 -17.44 8.22 22.03
N THR A 160 -16.48 8.84 21.37
CA THR A 160 -16.58 9.23 19.97
C THR A 160 -15.31 8.84 19.19
N SER A 161 -15.34 8.96 17.86
CA SER A 161 -14.19 8.72 16.99
C SER A 161 -14.26 9.60 15.75
N THR A 162 -13.12 9.80 15.09
CA THR A 162 -13.01 10.65 13.89
C THR A 162 -13.50 9.95 12.64
N ALA A 163 -13.42 8.60 12.59
CA ALA A 163 -13.85 7.81 11.46
C ALA A 163 -14.70 6.60 11.86
N ALA A 164 -15.44 6.07 10.91
CA ALA A 164 -16.18 4.83 11.10
C ALA A 164 -15.22 3.63 11.23
N GLY A 165 -15.55 2.67 12.11
CA GLY A 165 -14.76 1.45 12.27
C GLY A 165 -13.52 1.57 13.17
N GLU A 166 -13.30 2.68 13.87
CA GLU A 166 -12.18 2.88 14.81
C GLU A 166 -12.35 2.17 16.16
N GLY A 167 -13.46 1.47 16.36
CA GLY A 167 -13.70 0.65 17.55
C GLY A 167 -14.40 1.39 18.71
N LYS A 168 -15.03 2.56 18.48
CA LYS A 168 -15.75 3.29 19.52
C LYS A 168 -16.76 2.43 20.29
N SER A 169 -17.64 1.71 19.57
CA SER A 169 -18.62 0.81 20.19
C SER A 169 -17.96 -0.32 20.98
N THR A 170 -16.88 -0.89 20.44
CA THR A 170 -16.11 -1.92 21.13
C THR A 170 -15.53 -1.41 22.44
N ILE A 171 -14.97 -0.20 22.45
CA ILE A 171 -14.41 0.41 23.67
C ILE A 171 -15.53 0.76 24.65
N ALA A 172 -16.63 1.36 24.19
CA ALA A 172 -17.77 1.74 25.04
C ALA A 172 -18.37 0.54 25.76
N VAL A 173 -18.67 -0.55 25.03
CA VAL A 173 -19.23 -1.79 25.58
C VAL A 173 -18.25 -2.43 26.57
N ASN A 174 -16.98 -2.58 26.21
CA ASN A 174 -16.00 -3.21 27.11
C ASN A 174 -15.71 -2.38 28.36
N LEU A 175 -15.75 -1.06 28.26
CA LEU A 175 -15.62 -0.17 29.40
C LEU A 175 -16.83 -0.29 30.33
N ALA A 176 -18.05 -0.32 29.78
CA ALA A 176 -19.28 -0.51 30.55
C ALA A 176 -19.30 -1.86 31.27
N GLU A 177 -18.91 -2.96 30.58
CA GLU A 177 -18.77 -4.29 31.17
C GLU A 177 -17.73 -4.29 32.32
N MET A 178 -16.58 -3.63 32.11
CA MET A 178 -15.52 -3.56 33.12
C MET A 178 -15.97 -2.76 34.36
N LEU A 179 -16.70 -1.66 34.19
CA LEU A 179 -17.27 -0.89 35.29
C LEU A 179 -18.35 -1.69 36.05
N ALA A 180 -19.20 -2.41 35.31
CA ALA A 180 -20.25 -3.25 35.92
C ALA A 180 -19.66 -4.40 36.73
N THR A 181 -18.56 -5.04 36.30
CA THR A 181 -17.89 -6.10 37.07
C THR A 181 -17.34 -5.60 38.40
N LYS A 182 -17.12 -4.29 38.56
CA LYS A 182 -16.74 -3.65 39.83
C LYS A 182 -17.93 -3.18 40.67
N GLY A 183 -19.14 -3.61 40.33
CA GLY A 183 -20.36 -3.26 41.05
C GLY A 183 -20.89 -1.86 40.79
N LYS A 184 -20.38 -1.15 39.78
CA LYS A 184 -20.93 0.16 39.41
C LYS A 184 -22.22 0.00 38.59
N LYS A 185 -23.21 0.85 38.90
CA LYS A 185 -24.43 0.95 38.08
C LYS A 185 -24.10 1.76 36.83
N VAL A 186 -24.15 1.12 35.65
CA VAL A 186 -23.78 1.72 34.37
C VAL A 186 -24.98 1.68 33.44
N LEU A 187 -25.31 2.82 32.84
CA LEU A 187 -26.24 2.92 31.73
C LEU A 187 -25.43 3.17 30.46
N LEU A 188 -25.50 2.24 29.51
CA LEU A 188 -24.91 2.40 28.19
C LEU A 188 -25.99 2.84 27.22
N ILE A 189 -25.76 3.96 26.53
CA ILE A 189 -26.66 4.51 25.53
C ILE A 189 -25.98 4.46 24.18
N ASP A 190 -26.55 3.71 23.23
CA ASP A 190 -26.09 3.70 21.83
C ASP A 190 -26.66 4.93 21.10
N GLY A 191 -25.82 5.94 20.94
CA GLY A 191 -26.14 7.17 20.21
C GLY A 191 -25.94 7.09 18.71
N ASP A 192 -25.47 5.95 18.16
CA ASP A 192 -25.31 5.76 16.73
C ASP A 192 -26.65 5.35 16.09
N LEU A 193 -27.50 6.34 15.80
CA LEU A 193 -28.82 6.11 15.19
C LEU A 193 -28.75 5.50 13.80
N ARG A 194 -27.58 5.48 13.14
CA ARG A 194 -27.40 4.92 11.79
C ARG A 194 -27.02 3.45 11.81
N LYS A 195 -26.18 3.03 12.78
CA LYS A 195 -25.67 1.67 12.92
C LYS A 195 -25.65 1.24 14.38
N GLN A 196 -26.81 0.95 14.93
CA GLN A 196 -26.94 0.42 16.28
C GLN A 196 -26.21 -0.91 16.42
N GLN A 197 -25.11 -0.93 17.16
CA GLN A 197 -24.27 -2.13 17.34
C GLN A 197 -24.09 -2.53 18.79
N ASP A 198 -24.21 -1.59 19.74
CA ASP A 198 -23.91 -1.81 21.14
C ASP A 198 -24.86 -2.86 21.76
N GLY A 199 -26.14 -2.77 21.48
CA GLY A 199 -27.15 -3.76 21.90
C GLY A 199 -26.87 -5.15 21.36
N LYS A 200 -26.50 -5.27 20.06
CA LYS A 200 -26.11 -6.54 19.44
C LYS A 200 -24.84 -7.11 20.05
N MET A 201 -23.88 -6.24 20.39
CA MET A 201 -22.65 -6.65 21.06
C MET A 201 -22.91 -7.17 22.49
N LEU A 202 -23.90 -6.64 23.20
CA LEU A 202 -24.32 -7.11 24.53
C LEU A 202 -25.28 -8.32 24.46
N GLY A 203 -25.83 -8.64 23.25
CA GLY A 203 -26.83 -9.71 23.06
C GLY A 203 -28.21 -9.31 23.53
N CYS A 204 -28.48 -8.02 23.62
CA CYS A 204 -29.81 -7.52 23.87
C CYS A 204 -30.67 -7.75 22.62
N THR A 205 -31.81 -8.37 22.80
CA THR A 205 -32.81 -8.65 21.74
C THR A 205 -34.03 -7.73 21.87
N ASP A 206 -34.06 -6.91 22.92
CA ASP A 206 -35.21 -6.05 23.20
C ASP A 206 -35.35 -4.93 22.17
N SER A 207 -36.56 -4.74 21.72
CA SER A 207 -36.93 -3.77 20.69
C SER A 207 -37.17 -2.36 21.23
N VAL A 208 -37.08 -2.16 22.55
CA VAL A 208 -37.32 -0.86 23.21
C VAL A 208 -36.08 0.00 23.10
N GLY A 209 -36.17 1.13 22.45
CA GLY A 209 -35.09 2.07 22.23
C GLY A 209 -35.34 3.48 22.78
N LEU A 210 -34.40 4.37 22.57
CA LEU A 210 -34.50 5.79 22.97
C LEU A 210 -35.79 6.45 22.43
N GLY A 211 -36.22 6.08 21.21
CA GLY A 211 -37.45 6.60 20.62
C GLY A 211 -38.72 6.26 21.43
N ASP A 212 -38.73 5.12 22.12
CA ASP A 212 -39.90 4.68 22.91
C ASP A 212 -39.97 5.41 24.24
N ILE A 213 -38.85 5.87 24.76
CA ILE A 213 -38.77 6.68 25.97
C ILE A 213 -39.42 8.07 25.74
N PHE A 214 -39.13 8.67 24.57
CA PHE A 214 -39.67 9.97 24.17
C PHE A 214 -41.13 9.94 23.67
N ARG A 215 -41.67 8.73 23.41
CA ARG A 215 -43.05 8.55 22.97
C ARG A 215 -44.04 8.33 24.12
N LYS A 216 -43.56 8.17 25.34
CA LYS A 216 -44.39 7.88 26.54
C LYS A 216 -44.82 9.10 27.34
N ASP A 217 -44.68 10.32 26.75
CA ASP A 217 -45.30 11.55 27.33
C ASP A 217 -46.63 11.82 26.62
#